data_612c065ee852cff14fb84e4ccfc46513
#
_entry.id   612c065ee852cff14fb84e4ccfc46513
#
_cell.length_a   1.000
_cell.length_b   1.000
_cell.length_c   1.000
_cell.angle_alpha   90.00
_cell.angle_beta   90.00
_cell.angle_gamma   90.00
#
_symmetry.space_group_name_H-M   'P 1'
#
loop_
_entity.id
_entity.type
_entity.pdbx_description
1 polymer ?
#
loop_
_entity_poly.entity_id
_entity_poly.type
_entity_poly.pdbx_seq_one_letter_code
_entity_poly.pdbx_strand_id
1 'polypeptide(L)'
;AAGYKPVGKDFPVFLHPKTREEYALARTERKTAPGYHGFAFHAAPDVTLEDDLARRDLTINAMARGEDGLLVDPYGGARDIAARVLRHVGSAFVEDPVRILRLARFAARYADFTVAPETLALMQQMVRDGEVDHLVPERVWQEVAKGLMEQKPSRMFTVLRDCGALARLLPELDRLFGVPQRAEFHPEVDTGIHTLMVVDQSAHFNYALPVRWAALLHDLGKGLTPADILPRHHGHEAASVDLALAVCTRLKVPNDCRDLALLTARYHGEIHRAAELRPSTIVTLLEKTDALRRPDRFRQLLEACRCDYTGRLGSESADYPQLGLM
;
A
#
# COMPACT_ATOMS: atom_id res chain seq x y z
N ALA A 1 -37.34 -7.11 -15.06
CA ALA A 1 -35.94 -6.98 -14.54
C ALA A 1 -35.01 -6.88 -15.75
N ALA A 2 -34.30 -5.77 -15.89
CA ALA A 2 -33.46 -5.44 -17.04
C ALA A 2 -32.12 -6.21 -17.10
N GLY A 3 -31.99 -7.36 -16.40
CA GLY A 3 -30.77 -8.20 -16.41
C GLY A 3 -29.58 -7.70 -15.61
N TYR A 4 -29.75 -6.67 -14.79
CA TYR A 4 -28.71 -6.16 -13.89
C TYR A 4 -28.35 -7.18 -12.82
N LYS A 5 -27.05 -7.32 -12.48
CA LYS A 5 -26.57 -8.22 -11.45
C LYS A 5 -26.31 -7.44 -10.16
N PRO A 6 -26.97 -7.77 -9.03
CA PRO A 6 -26.65 -7.16 -7.75
C PRO A 6 -25.26 -7.62 -7.29
N VAL A 7 -24.45 -6.67 -6.76
CA VAL A 7 -23.16 -6.90 -6.12
C VAL A 7 -23.13 -6.16 -4.79
N GLY A 8 -22.47 -6.72 -3.79
CA GLY A 8 -22.45 -6.20 -2.43
C GLY A 8 -23.49 -6.88 -1.52
N LYS A 9 -23.11 -7.12 -0.26
CA LYS A 9 -23.96 -7.80 0.73
C LYS A 9 -24.91 -6.84 1.44
N ASP A 10 -24.44 -5.67 1.77
CA ASP A 10 -25.12 -4.75 2.69
C ASP A 10 -25.86 -3.63 1.97
N PHE A 11 -25.46 -3.33 0.73
CA PHE A 11 -26.13 -2.35 -0.12
C PHE A 11 -26.10 -2.80 -1.59
N PRO A 12 -27.27 -2.86 -2.27
CA PRO A 12 -27.31 -3.32 -3.66
C PRO A 12 -26.75 -2.25 -4.61
N VAL A 13 -25.56 -2.51 -5.10
CA VAL A 13 -25.03 -1.91 -6.33
C VAL A 13 -25.36 -2.86 -7.47
N PHE A 14 -25.86 -2.35 -8.57
CA PHE A 14 -26.31 -3.13 -9.71
C PHE A 14 -25.33 -2.92 -10.87
N LEU A 15 -24.75 -4.00 -11.40
CA LEU A 15 -23.91 -3.95 -12.58
C LEU A 15 -24.74 -4.06 -13.86
N HIS A 16 -24.53 -3.12 -14.77
CA HIS A 16 -25.15 -3.20 -16.09
C HIS A 16 -24.66 -4.46 -16.85
N PRO A 17 -25.56 -5.23 -17.48
CA PRO A 17 -25.23 -6.57 -18.01
C PRO A 17 -24.17 -6.55 -19.12
N LYS A 18 -24.08 -5.46 -19.91
CA LYS A 18 -23.14 -5.33 -21.03
C LYS A 18 -21.96 -4.44 -20.69
N THR A 19 -22.19 -3.21 -20.21
CA THR A 19 -21.12 -2.23 -19.96
C THR A 19 -20.39 -2.43 -18.63
N ARG A 20 -21.01 -3.18 -17.70
CA ARG A 20 -20.51 -3.41 -16.33
C ARG A 20 -20.45 -2.13 -15.48
N GLU A 21 -21.07 -1.07 -15.94
CA GLU A 21 -21.25 0.16 -15.17
C GLU A 21 -22.03 -0.11 -13.90
N GLU A 22 -21.66 0.58 -12.83
CA GLU A 22 -22.30 0.46 -11.53
C GLU A 22 -23.47 1.42 -11.41
N TYR A 23 -24.62 0.90 -11.01
CA TYR A 23 -25.81 1.66 -10.69
C TYR A 23 -26.14 1.47 -9.22
N ALA A 24 -26.24 2.57 -8.49
CA ALA A 24 -26.60 2.58 -7.08
C ALA A 24 -27.62 3.67 -6.80
N LEU A 25 -28.50 3.46 -5.82
CA LEU A 25 -29.36 4.53 -5.32
C LEU A 25 -28.54 5.53 -4.48
N ALA A 26 -28.94 6.79 -4.47
CA ALA A 26 -28.47 7.74 -3.47
C ALA A 26 -28.82 7.21 -2.07
N ARG A 27 -27.88 7.38 -1.12
CA ARG A 27 -28.06 6.89 0.24
C ARG A 27 -27.34 7.75 1.26
N THR A 28 -27.84 7.71 2.47
CA THR A 28 -27.12 8.14 3.66
C THR A 28 -26.60 6.93 4.44
N GLU A 29 -25.51 7.11 5.16
CA GLU A 29 -24.91 6.11 6.03
C GLU A 29 -24.86 6.67 7.44
N ARG A 30 -25.19 5.85 8.44
CA ARG A 30 -25.09 6.25 9.86
C ARG A 30 -24.34 5.18 10.62
N LYS A 31 -23.26 5.56 11.31
CA LYS A 31 -22.53 4.69 12.21
C LYS A 31 -23.41 4.39 13.42
N THR A 32 -23.69 3.12 13.69
CA THR A 32 -24.52 2.63 14.81
C THR A 32 -23.71 1.90 15.86
N ALA A 33 -22.49 1.43 15.51
CA ALA A 33 -21.58 0.75 16.42
C ALA A 33 -20.13 0.85 15.90
N PRO A 34 -19.08 0.59 16.71
CA PRO A 34 -17.71 0.46 16.26
C PRO A 34 -17.54 -0.70 15.27
N GLY A 35 -16.65 -0.52 14.26
CA GLY A 35 -16.29 -1.55 13.29
C GLY A 35 -17.19 -1.61 12.04
N TYR A 36 -16.87 -2.58 11.15
CA TYR A 36 -17.44 -2.69 9.79
C TYR A 36 -18.96 -2.96 9.76
N HIS A 37 -19.51 -3.70 10.72
CA HIS A 37 -20.93 -4.04 10.79
C HIS A 37 -21.80 -2.98 11.48
N GLY A 38 -21.20 -1.85 11.86
CA GLY A 38 -21.88 -0.77 12.59
C GLY A 38 -22.47 0.33 11.70
N PHE A 39 -22.88 0.04 10.46
CA PHE A 39 -23.50 1.02 9.57
C PHE A 39 -24.95 0.64 9.28
N ALA A 40 -25.85 1.60 9.49
CA ALA A 40 -27.21 1.55 8.94
C ALA A 40 -27.24 2.37 7.65
N PHE A 41 -27.72 1.74 6.58
CA PHE A 41 -27.89 2.39 5.28
C PHE A 41 -29.36 2.81 5.12
N HIS A 42 -29.59 4.05 4.73
CA HIS A 42 -30.88 4.54 4.37
C HIS A 42 -30.86 4.98 2.91
N ALA A 43 -31.59 4.25 2.07
CA ALA A 43 -31.79 4.57 0.67
C ALA A 43 -33.30 4.78 0.44
N ALA A 44 -33.69 5.99 0.23
CA ALA A 44 -35.08 6.37 0.01
C ALA A 44 -35.15 7.50 -1.04
N PRO A 45 -36.30 7.72 -1.68
CA PRO A 45 -36.47 8.75 -2.71
C PRO A 45 -36.22 10.19 -2.23
N ASP A 46 -36.23 10.41 -0.93
CA ASP A 46 -35.96 11.71 -0.28
C ASP A 46 -34.46 11.98 -0.03
N VAL A 47 -33.58 11.00 -0.22
CA VAL A 47 -32.14 11.20 -0.15
C VAL A 47 -31.67 12.01 -1.36
N THR A 48 -31.15 13.19 -1.12
CA THR A 48 -30.68 14.08 -2.18
C THR A 48 -29.30 13.64 -2.71
N LEU A 49 -28.93 14.16 -3.88
CA LEU A 49 -27.60 13.94 -4.43
C LEU A 49 -26.52 14.54 -3.51
N GLU A 50 -26.78 15.71 -2.93
CA GLU A 50 -25.89 16.37 -1.99
C GLU A 50 -25.65 15.53 -0.74
N ASP A 51 -26.67 14.85 -0.21
CA ASP A 51 -26.53 13.93 0.93
C ASP A 51 -25.65 12.74 0.58
N ASP A 52 -25.80 12.16 -0.62
CA ASP A 52 -24.93 11.08 -1.09
C ASP A 52 -23.49 11.55 -1.27
N LEU A 53 -23.28 12.76 -1.78
CA LEU A 53 -21.94 13.34 -1.94
C LEU A 53 -21.30 13.71 -0.59
N ALA A 54 -22.09 14.18 0.39
CA ALA A 54 -21.63 14.57 1.73
C ALA A 54 -20.93 13.44 2.50
N ARG A 55 -21.41 12.22 2.33
CA ARG A 55 -20.87 11.04 3.02
C ARG A 55 -19.60 10.46 2.40
N ARG A 56 -19.14 10.98 1.25
CA ARG A 56 -17.95 10.48 0.55
C ARG A 56 -16.67 10.85 1.28
N ASP A 57 -15.58 10.17 0.91
CA ASP A 57 -14.28 10.32 1.56
C ASP A 57 -13.60 11.66 1.22
N LEU A 58 -13.44 11.96 -0.07
CA LEU A 58 -12.68 13.11 -0.55
C LEU A 58 -13.52 14.00 -1.46
N THR A 59 -13.26 15.32 -1.42
CA THR A 59 -13.91 16.32 -2.28
C THR A 59 -13.81 15.96 -3.76
N ILE A 60 -12.63 15.47 -4.19
CA ILE A 60 -12.38 15.04 -5.57
C ILE A 60 -13.24 13.83 -6.01
N ASN A 61 -13.80 13.08 -5.06
CA ASN A 61 -14.71 11.95 -5.27
C ASN A 61 -16.17 12.33 -4.98
N ALA A 62 -16.43 13.56 -4.53
CA ALA A 62 -17.75 14.05 -4.13
C ALA A 62 -18.35 15.02 -5.16
N MET A 63 -18.17 14.69 -6.42
CA MET A 63 -18.75 15.39 -7.57
C MET A 63 -19.61 14.45 -8.38
N ALA A 64 -20.60 15.00 -9.07
CA ALA A 64 -21.45 14.26 -10.00
C ALA A 64 -21.66 15.07 -11.27
N ARG A 65 -22.08 14.41 -12.34
CA ARG A 65 -22.55 15.06 -13.57
C ARG A 65 -23.99 14.70 -13.80
N GLY A 66 -24.85 15.72 -13.95
CA GLY A 66 -26.24 15.57 -14.28
C GLY A 66 -26.45 15.04 -15.73
N GLU A 67 -27.68 14.65 -16.04
CA GLU A 67 -28.06 14.24 -17.41
C GLU A 67 -27.92 15.37 -18.43
N ASP A 68 -28.05 16.60 -17.97
CA ASP A 68 -27.81 17.85 -18.73
C ASP A 68 -26.32 18.15 -18.98
N GLY A 69 -25.42 17.29 -18.43
CA GLY A 69 -23.97 17.44 -18.52
C GLY A 69 -23.37 18.46 -17.54
N LEU A 70 -24.17 19.10 -16.71
CA LEU A 70 -23.69 20.06 -15.72
C LEU A 70 -22.97 19.35 -14.56
N LEU A 71 -21.88 19.96 -14.10
CA LEU A 71 -21.15 19.48 -12.94
C LEU A 71 -21.84 19.91 -11.64
N VAL A 72 -22.18 18.97 -10.80
CA VAL A 72 -22.63 19.17 -9.42
C VAL A 72 -21.43 18.97 -8.49
N ASP A 73 -20.94 20.06 -7.90
CA ASP A 73 -19.73 20.06 -7.06
C ASP A 73 -19.96 20.90 -5.78
N PRO A 74 -20.78 20.42 -4.85
CA PRO A 74 -21.13 21.18 -3.64
C PRO A 74 -19.96 21.34 -2.66
N TYR A 75 -18.91 20.49 -2.78
CA TYR A 75 -17.77 20.43 -1.85
C TYR A 75 -16.47 20.95 -2.44
N GLY A 76 -16.48 21.50 -3.66
CA GLY A 76 -15.32 22.12 -4.29
C GLY A 76 -14.26 21.15 -4.78
N GLY A 77 -14.67 19.96 -5.20
CA GLY A 77 -13.75 18.93 -5.72
C GLY A 77 -12.98 19.38 -6.95
N ALA A 78 -13.62 20.12 -7.88
CA ALA A 78 -12.95 20.66 -9.05
C ALA A 78 -11.84 21.67 -8.68
N ARG A 79 -12.08 22.51 -7.67
CA ARG A 79 -11.08 23.43 -7.14
C ARG A 79 -9.91 22.67 -6.52
N ASP A 80 -10.18 21.63 -5.72
CA ASP A 80 -9.14 20.83 -5.07
C ASP A 80 -8.34 19.99 -6.10
N ILE A 81 -8.96 19.53 -7.20
CA ILE A 81 -8.24 18.93 -8.34
C ILE A 81 -7.29 19.96 -8.96
N ALA A 82 -7.78 21.16 -9.26
CA ALA A 82 -6.95 22.21 -9.86
C ALA A 82 -5.79 22.63 -8.95
N ALA A 83 -6.02 22.66 -7.63
CA ALA A 83 -5.02 22.95 -6.61
C ALA A 83 -4.12 21.75 -6.25
N ARG A 84 -4.42 20.56 -6.75
CA ARG A 84 -3.73 19.29 -6.42
C ARG A 84 -3.76 18.99 -4.92
N VAL A 85 -4.94 19.04 -4.33
CA VAL A 85 -5.15 18.83 -2.89
C VAL A 85 -6.09 17.66 -2.64
N LEU A 86 -5.71 16.79 -1.72
CA LEU A 86 -6.56 15.73 -1.16
C LEU A 86 -7.19 16.25 0.12
N ARG A 87 -8.50 16.49 0.09
CA ARG A 87 -9.28 17.05 1.19
C ARG A 87 -10.47 16.15 1.50
N HIS A 88 -10.75 15.90 2.78
CA HIS A 88 -11.97 15.22 3.20
C HIS A 88 -13.21 16.09 2.95
N VAL A 89 -14.35 15.45 2.72
CA VAL A 89 -15.61 16.18 2.43
C VAL A 89 -16.16 16.85 3.68
N GLY A 90 -16.22 16.13 4.79
CA GLY A 90 -16.83 16.62 6.02
C GLY A 90 -16.72 15.63 7.18
N SER A 91 -17.55 15.83 8.20
CA SER A 91 -17.54 15.04 9.45
C SER A 91 -17.77 13.55 9.25
N ALA A 92 -18.45 13.15 8.19
CA ALA A 92 -18.62 11.72 7.85
C ALA A 92 -17.30 10.99 7.62
N PHE A 93 -16.18 11.69 7.38
CA PHE A 93 -14.87 11.07 7.19
C PHE A 93 -14.46 10.20 8.38
N VAL A 94 -14.77 10.61 9.62
CA VAL A 94 -14.39 9.87 10.83
C VAL A 94 -15.20 8.57 11.05
N GLU A 95 -16.30 8.39 10.33
CA GLU A 95 -17.17 7.23 10.51
C GLU A 95 -16.51 5.93 10.07
N ASP A 96 -15.63 5.97 9.07
CA ASP A 96 -14.91 4.80 8.57
C ASP A 96 -13.39 5.03 8.54
N PRO A 97 -12.63 4.46 9.49
CA PRO A 97 -11.18 4.64 9.56
C PRO A 97 -10.42 4.16 8.30
N VAL A 98 -11.01 3.30 7.48
CA VAL A 98 -10.40 2.87 6.20
C VAL A 98 -10.22 4.04 5.24
N ARG A 99 -10.93 5.16 5.44
CA ARG A 99 -10.77 6.38 4.64
C ARG A 99 -9.37 6.98 4.75
N ILE A 100 -8.67 6.76 5.88
CA ILE A 100 -7.24 7.10 6.02
C ILE A 100 -6.40 6.33 4.99
N LEU A 101 -6.60 5.02 4.89
CA LEU A 101 -5.89 4.17 3.92
C LEU A 101 -6.27 4.54 2.46
N ARG A 102 -7.54 4.84 2.23
CA ARG A 102 -8.03 5.27 0.91
C ARG A 102 -7.39 6.59 0.48
N LEU A 103 -7.33 7.59 1.37
CA LEU A 103 -6.67 8.86 1.11
C LEU A 103 -5.18 8.63 0.81
N ALA A 104 -4.49 7.82 1.63
CA ALA A 104 -3.08 7.49 1.42
C ALA A 104 -2.84 6.80 0.06
N ARG A 105 -3.77 5.92 -0.37
CA ARG A 105 -3.74 5.33 -1.71
C ARG A 105 -3.94 6.36 -2.82
N PHE A 106 -4.86 7.32 -2.63
CA PHE A 106 -5.02 8.42 -3.60
C PHE A 106 -3.76 9.29 -3.70
N ALA A 107 -3.02 9.48 -2.59
CA ALA A 107 -1.72 10.15 -2.64
C ALA A 107 -0.68 9.35 -3.45
N ALA A 108 -0.73 8.01 -3.44
CA ALA A 108 0.10 7.17 -4.29
C ALA A 108 -0.28 7.24 -5.77
N ARG A 109 -1.58 7.42 -6.08
CA ARG A 109 -2.12 7.59 -7.44
C ARG A 109 -1.81 8.96 -8.02
N TYR A 110 -2.02 10.01 -7.23
CA TYR A 110 -1.81 11.42 -7.59
C TYR A 110 -0.57 11.92 -6.84
N ALA A 111 0.61 11.52 -7.32
CA ALA A 111 1.88 11.70 -6.62
C ALA A 111 2.25 13.18 -6.35
N ASP A 112 1.70 14.09 -7.14
CA ASP A 112 1.88 15.54 -7.05
C ASP A 112 0.81 16.26 -6.20
N PHE A 113 -0.17 15.49 -5.66
CA PHE A 113 -1.18 16.04 -4.76
C PHE A 113 -0.66 16.08 -3.31
N THR A 114 -1.02 17.14 -2.59
CA THR A 114 -0.74 17.29 -1.16
C THR A 114 -1.98 17.00 -0.33
N VAL A 115 -1.80 16.54 0.91
CA VAL A 115 -2.93 16.39 1.85
C VAL A 115 -3.22 17.74 2.48
N ALA A 116 -4.49 18.15 2.50
CA ALA A 116 -4.91 19.39 3.16
C ALA A 116 -4.54 19.35 4.66
N PRO A 117 -4.00 20.45 5.24
CA PRO A 117 -3.55 20.45 6.64
C PRO A 117 -4.64 20.05 7.64
N GLU A 118 -5.88 20.50 7.44
CA GLU A 118 -7.02 20.16 8.26
C GLU A 118 -7.42 18.67 8.14
N THR A 119 -7.21 18.09 6.95
CA THR A 119 -7.44 16.64 6.73
C THR A 119 -6.37 15.81 7.41
N LEU A 120 -5.10 16.22 7.33
CA LEU A 120 -4.01 15.57 8.04
C LEU A 120 -4.24 15.62 9.56
N ALA A 121 -4.62 16.78 10.08
CA ALA A 121 -4.92 16.97 11.51
C ALA A 121 -6.09 16.06 11.97
N LEU A 122 -7.15 15.93 11.15
CA LEU A 122 -8.26 15.03 11.40
C LEU A 122 -7.81 13.56 11.43
N MET A 123 -7.01 13.13 10.45
CA MET A 123 -6.46 11.76 10.41
C MET A 123 -5.58 11.47 11.63
N GLN A 124 -4.72 12.41 12.03
CA GLN A 124 -3.92 12.30 13.25
C GLN A 124 -4.78 12.16 14.50
N GLN A 125 -5.90 12.89 14.59
CA GLN A 125 -6.84 12.77 15.71
C GLN A 125 -7.48 11.37 15.72
N MET A 126 -7.98 10.87 14.58
CA MET A 126 -8.56 9.53 14.48
C MET A 126 -7.56 8.44 14.91
N VAL A 127 -6.28 8.59 14.56
CA VAL A 127 -5.22 7.65 14.99
C VAL A 127 -4.99 7.72 16.50
N ARG A 128 -4.94 8.92 17.09
CA ARG A 128 -4.81 9.09 18.54
C ARG A 128 -5.99 8.48 19.31
N ASP A 129 -7.19 8.59 18.76
CA ASP A 129 -8.42 8.04 19.33
C ASP A 129 -8.52 6.50 19.18
N GLY A 130 -7.54 5.86 18.49
CA GLY A 130 -7.46 4.41 18.32
C GLY A 130 -8.40 3.84 17.24
N GLU A 131 -9.01 4.68 16.40
CA GLU A 131 -9.96 4.25 15.38
C GLU A 131 -9.35 3.23 14.39
N VAL A 132 -8.07 3.39 14.05
CA VAL A 132 -7.36 2.49 13.12
C VAL A 132 -7.12 1.10 13.70
N ASP A 133 -7.14 0.93 15.02
CA ASP A 133 -6.87 -0.35 15.69
C ASP A 133 -8.04 -1.34 15.51
N HIS A 134 -9.20 -0.83 15.13
CA HIS A 134 -10.42 -1.62 14.89
C HIS A 134 -10.59 -1.99 13.41
N LEU A 135 -9.62 -1.66 12.55
CA LEU A 135 -9.69 -2.02 11.13
C LEU A 135 -9.58 -3.52 10.93
N VAL A 136 -10.47 -4.05 10.09
CA VAL A 136 -10.46 -5.46 9.68
C VAL A 136 -9.22 -5.71 8.82
N PRO A 137 -8.40 -6.73 9.13
CA PRO A 137 -7.15 -7.00 8.41
C PRO A 137 -7.28 -7.09 6.89
N GLU A 138 -8.36 -7.70 6.40
CA GLU A 138 -8.63 -7.84 4.98
C GLU A 138 -8.87 -6.49 4.29
N ARG A 139 -9.51 -5.53 4.97
CA ARG A 139 -9.70 -4.18 4.45
C ARG A 139 -8.38 -3.42 4.40
N VAL A 140 -7.53 -3.59 5.42
CA VAL A 140 -6.18 -3.01 5.43
C VAL A 140 -5.38 -3.56 4.25
N TRP A 141 -5.33 -4.89 4.10
CA TRP A 141 -4.64 -5.53 2.99
C TRP A 141 -5.14 -5.04 1.62
N GLN A 142 -6.46 -4.98 1.43
CA GLN A 142 -7.04 -4.54 0.15
C GLN A 142 -6.59 -3.13 -0.25
N GLU A 143 -6.57 -2.18 0.68
CA GLU A 143 -6.13 -0.81 0.36
C GLU A 143 -4.61 -0.72 0.20
N VAL A 144 -3.81 -1.46 1.01
CA VAL A 144 -2.35 -1.54 0.86
C VAL A 144 -1.99 -2.17 -0.49
N ALA A 145 -2.63 -3.28 -0.87
CA ALA A 145 -2.40 -3.94 -2.15
C ALA A 145 -2.71 -3.02 -3.35
N LYS A 146 -3.84 -2.30 -3.30
CA LYS A 146 -4.17 -1.30 -4.32
C LYS A 146 -3.17 -0.15 -4.34
N GLY A 147 -2.75 0.33 -3.18
CA GLY A 147 -1.77 1.41 -3.06
C GLY A 147 -0.39 1.05 -3.61
N LEU A 148 0.04 -0.19 -3.38
CA LEU A 148 1.27 -0.72 -3.98
C LEU A 148 1.20 -0.76 -5.51
N MET A 149 0.02 -0.95 -6.10
CA MET A 149 -0.17 -0.97 -7.56
C MET A 149 -0.33 0.41 -8.20
N GLU A 150 -0.34 1.49 -7.40
CA GLU A 150 -0.40 2.85 -7.92
C GLU A 150 0.96 3.33 -8.47
N GLN A 151 1.00 4.55 -9.02
CA GLN A 151 2.18 5.11 -9.71
C GLN A 151 3.37 5.35 -8.79
N LYS A 152 3.12 5.83 -7.57
CA LYS A 152 4.16 6.14 -6.58
C LYS A 152 3.79 5.59 -5.20
N PRO A 153 3.96 4.29 -4.99
CA PRO A 153 3.54 3.60 -3.76
C PRO A 153 4.13 4.20 -2.48
N SER A 154 5.35 4.73 -2.53
CA SER A 154 6.01 5.38 -1.39
C SER A 154 5.14 6.45 -0.75
N ARG A 155 4.36 7.20 -1.55
CA ARG A 155 3.48 8.27 -1.08
C ARG A 155 2.39 7.78 -0.12
N MET A 156 1.88 6.54 -0.34
CA MET A 156 0.94 5.93 0.60
C MET A 156 1.55 5.81 1.99
N PHE A 157 2.75 5.25 2.08
CA PHE A 157 3.42 5.00 3.36
C PHE A 157 3.88 6.30 4.01
N THR A 158 4.30 7.31 3.24
CA THR A 158 4.60 8.65 3.74
C THR A 158 3.37 9.27 4.42
N VAL A 159 2.21 9.28 3.75
CA VAL A 159 0.97 9.83 4.32
C VAL A 159 0.52 9.05 5.57
N LEU A 160 0.61 7.71 5.55
CA LEU A 160 0.29 6.89 6.72
C LEU A 160 1.24 7.20 7.90
N ARG A 161 2.51 7.48 7.62
CA ARG A 161 3.48 7.87 8.63
C ARG A 161 3.20 9.27 9.18
N ASP A 162 2.93 10.24 8.31
CA ASP A 162 2.64 11.63 8.69
C ASP A 162 1.42 11.75 9.61
N CYS A 163 0.42 10.88 9.44
CA CYS A 163 -0.75 10.84 10.32
C CYS A 163 -0.59 9.86 11.51
N GLY A 164 0.52 9.11 11.61
CA GLY A 164 0.79 8.13 12.66
C GLY A 164 0.14 6.76 12.46
N ALA A 165 -0.62 6.56 11.38
CA ALA A 165 -1.29 5.29 11.10
C ALA A 165 -0.30 4.18 10.74
N LEU A 166 0.88 4.50 10.16
CA LEU A 166 1.89 3.51 9.82
C LEU A 166 2.39 2.76 11.05
N ALA A 167 2.67 3.47 12.14
CA ALA A 167 3.12 2.89 13.41
C ALA A 167 2.09 1.95 14.05
N ARG A 168 0.80 2.13 13.73
CA ARG A 168 -0.29 1.28 14.24
C ARG A 168 -0.54 0.05 13.36
N LEU A 169 -0.50 0.23 12.04
CA LEU A 169 -0.88 -0.80 11.07
C LEU A 169 0.30 -1.68 10.64
N LEU A 170 1.47 -1.07 10.46
CA LEU A 170 2.71 -1.70 10.02
C LEU A 170 3.91 -1.21 10.86
N PRO A 171 3.92 -1.46 12.18
CA PRO A 171 4.98 -0.99 13.08
C PRO A 171 6.37 -1.52 12.67
N GLU A 172 6.42 -2.68 12.01
CA GLU A 172 7.66 -3.26 11.50
C GLU A 172 8.29 -2.38 10.41
N LEU A 173 7.46 -1.80 9.55
CA LEU A 173 7.91 -0.88 8.50
C LEU A 173 8.23 0.50 9.08
N ASP A 174 7.39 1.02 9.98
CA ASP A 174 7.60 2.34 10.61
C ASP A 174 8.93 2.40 11.37
N ARG A 175 9.31 1.29 11.99
CA ARG A 175 10.57 1.17 12.75
C ARG A 175 11.83 1.32 11.90
N LEU A 176 11.77 1.13 10.58
CA LEU A 176 12.92 1.27 9.69
C LEU A 176 13.40 2.73 9.54
N PHE A 177 12.51 3.69 9.77
CA PHE A 177 12.88 5.11 9.67
C PHE A 177 13.78 5.54 10.82
N GLY A 178 14.85 6.21 10.48
CA GLY A 178 15.90 6.59 11.44
C GLY A 178 16.93 5.49 11.72
N VAL A 179 16.81 4.31 11.12
CA VAL A 179 17.79 3.22 11.26
C VAL A 179 18.88 3.42 10.20
N PRO A 180 20.15 3.69 10.62
CA PRO A 180 21.23 3.98 9.67
C PRO A 180 21.77 2.71 9.01
N GLN A 181 22.12 2.82 7.73
CA GLN A 181 22.85 1.83 6.93
C GLN A 181 24.22 2.37 6.55
N ARG A 182 25.09 1.50 6.04
CA ARG A 182 26.42 1.87 5.56
C ARG A 182 26.33 2.73 4.29
N ALA A 183 26.80 3.97 4.36
CA ALA A 183 26.71 4.94 3.26
C ALA A 183 27.44 4.48 1.98
N GLU A 184 28.44 3.58 2.10
CA GLU A 184 29.17 3.04 0.94
C GLU A 184 28.29 2.17 0.03
N PHE A 185 27.21 1.60 0.57
CA PHE A 185 26.26 0.75 -0.16
C PHE A 185 24.89 1.40 -0.32
N HIS A 186 24.55 2.32 0.57
CA HIS A 186 23.27 2.99 0.66
C HIS A 186 23.48 4.49 0.92
N PRO A 187 23.71 5.30 -0.14
CA PRO A 187 23.97 6.73 0.02
C PRO A 187 22.84 7.50 0.72
N GLU A 188 21.60 7.01 0.64
CA GLU A 188 20.42 7.51 1.37
C GLU A 188 20.50 7.31 2.89
N VAL A 189 21.35 6.40 3.36
CA VAL A 189 21.65 6.05 4.77
C VAL A 189 20.44 5.49 5.54
N ASP A 190 19.28 6.13 5.49
CA ASP A 190 18.07 5.74 6.23
C ASP A 190 17.39 4.51 5.59
N THR A 191 17.20 3.45 6.38
CA THR A 191 16.60 2.19 5.90
C THR A 191 15.14 2.36 5.47
N GLY A 192 14.36 3.20 6.16
CA GLY A 192 12.97 3.47 5.80
C GLY A 192 12.87 4.23 4.48
N ILE A 193 13.75 5.23 4.27
CA ILE A 193 13.83 5.95 3.00
C ILE A 193 14.23 4.99 1.87
N HIS A 194 15.26 4.16 2.09
CA HIS A 194 15.66 3.13 1.14
C HIS A 194 14.47 2.23 0.75
N THR A 195 13.75 1.70 1.73
CA THR A 195 12.59 0.82 1.48
C THR A 195 11.52 1.51 0.62
N LEU A 196 11.29 2.82 0.83
CA LEU A 196 10.36 3.58 -0.01
C LEU A 196 10.89 3.75 -1.45
N MET A 197 12.18 3.94 -1.64
CA MET A 197 12.81 4.00 -2.96
C MET A 197 12.73 2.64 -3.68
N VAL A 198 12.96 1.54 -2.97
CA VAL A 198 12.84 0.17 -3.49
C VAL A 198 11.42 -0.12 -3.99
N VAL A 199 10.42 0.28 -3.22
CA VAL A 199 9.01 0.08 -3.60
C VAL A 199 8.62 0.94 -4.80
N ASP A 200 9.16 2.15 -4.93
CA ASP A 200 8.92 3.00 -6.10
C ASP A 200 9.59 2.42 -7.36
N GLN A 201 10.76 1.78 -7.24
CA GLN A 201 11.38 1.06 -8.37
C GLN A 201 10.51 -0.10 -8.86
N SER A 202 9.84 -0.80 -7.95
CA SER A 202 8.91 -1.86 -8.34
C SER A 202 7.72 -1.35 -9.15
N ALA A 203 7.28 -0.12 -8.90
CA ALA A 203 6.25 0.55 -9.68
C ALA A 203 6.80 1.05 -11.03
N HIS A 204 8.02 1.63 -11.04
CA HIS A 204 8.70 2.07 -12.25
C HIS A 204 8.85 0.93 -13.26
N PHE A 205 9.25 -0.26 -12.82
CA PHE A 205 9.34 -1.45 -13.67
C PHE A 205 7.99 -2.12 -13.94
N ASN A 206 6.90 -1.58 -13.43
CA ASN A 206 5.54 -2.13 -13.57
C ASN A 206 5.43 -3.60 -13.15
N TYR A 207 6.12 -3.99 -12.09
CA TYR A 207 6.08 -5.35 -11.57
C TYR A 207 4.75 -5.69 -10.91
N ALA A 208 4.45 -6.99 -10.84
CA ALA A 208 3.25 -7.53 -10.23
C ALA A 208 3.22 -7.33 -8.71
N LEU A 209 2.02 -7.39 -8.11
CA LEU A 209 1.81 -7.18 -6.69
C LEU A 209 2.71 -8.03 -5.77
N PRO A 210 2.95 -9.33 -6.03
CA PRO A 210 3.86 -10.11 -5.19
C PRO A 210 5.28 -9.52 -5.11
N VAL A 211 5.81 -9.01 -6.23
CA VAL A 211 7.14 -8.37 -6.28
C VAL A 211 7.15 -7.07 -5.47
N ARG A 212 6.12 -6.22 -5.64
CA ARG A 212 6.00 -4.95 -4.91
C ARG A 212 5.88 -5.16 -3.40
N TRP A 213 5.12 -6.19 -3.00
CA TRP A 213 4.99 -6.57 -1.60
C TRP A 213 6.30 -7.12 -1.04
N ALA A 214 7.01 -7.99 -1.79
CA ALA A 214 8.31 -8.51 -1.40
C ALA A 214 9.36 -7.39 -1.28
N ALA A 215 9.37 -6.43 -2.21
CA ALA A 215 10.20 -5.24 -2.16
C ALA A 215 9.97 -4.39 -0.90
N LEU A 216 8.71 -4.27 -0.45
CA LEU A 216 8.38 -3.53 0.77
C LEU A 216 8.89 -4.22 2.04
N LEU A 217 8.93 -5.56 2.09
CA LEU A 217 9.18 -6.31 3.33
C LEU A 217 10.61 -6.89 3.44
N HIS A 218 11.44 -6.78 2.39
CA HIS A 218 12.72 -7.52 2.31
C HIS A 218 13.66 -7.26 3.49
N ASP A 219 13.66 -6.06 4.04
CA ASP A 219 14.63 -5.56 5.03
C ASP A 219 14.02 -5.23 6.40
N LEU A 220 12.82 -5.71 6.73
CA LEU A 220 12.16 -5.40 8.00
C LEU A 220 13.02 -5.71 9.24
N GLY A 221 13.87 -6.74 9.15
CA GLY A 221 14.77 -7.14 10.22
C GLY A 221 15.83 -6.12 10.58
N LYS A 222 16.18 -5.19 9.69
CA LYS A 222 17.11 -4.10 9.99
C LYS A 222 16.60 -3.21 11.13
N GLY A 223 15.29 -3.07 11.27
CA GLY A 223 14.66 -2.35 12.37
C GLY A 223 14.83 -2.97 13.76
N LEU A 224 15.34 -4.21 13.84
CA LEU A 224 15.64 -4.89 15.12
C LEU A 224 17.13 -4.84 15.49
N THR A 225 17.96 -4.22 14.66
CA THR A 225 19.41 -4.17 14.89
C THR A 225 19.71 -3.38 16.16
N PRO A 226 20.45 -3.95 17.13
CA PRO A 226 20.89 -3.24 18.32
C PRO A 226 21.75 -2.00 17.99
N ALA A 227 21.57 -0.93 18.75
CA ALA A 227 22.20 0.38 18.48
C ALA A 227 23.75 0.33 18.50
N ASP A 228 24.31 -0.58 19.29
CA ASP A 228 25.77 -0.74 19.46
C ASP A 228 26.47 -1.39 18.27
N ILE A 229 25.73 -2.06 17.38
CA ILE A 229 26.28 -2.69 16.18
C ILE A 229 25.94 -1.93 14.88
N LEU A 230 25.09 -0.91 14.95
CA LEU A 230 24.79 -0.06 13.80
C LEU A 230 26.08 0.59 13.26
N PRO A 231 26.18 0.83 11.96
CA PRO A 231 25.20 0.59 10.88
C PRO A 231 25.33 -0.81 10.22
N ARG A 232 25.76 -1.81 10.94
CA ARG A 232 25.88 -3.20 10.46
C ARG A 232 24.65 -4.00 10.88
N HIS A 233 24.04 -4.72 9.94
CA HIS A 233 22.79 -5.45 10.16
C HIS A 233 23.01 -6.97 10.08
N HIS A 234 23.84 -7.51 10.96
CA HIS A 234 24.13 -8.95 10.96
C HIS A 234 22.88 -9.76 11.28
N GLY A 235 22.53 -10.73 10.40
CA GLY A 235 21.39 -11.62 10.59
C GLY A 235 20.02 -10.99 10.36
N HIS A 236 19.96 -9.79 9.77
CA HIS A 236 18.70 -9.13 9.47
C HIS A 236 17.81 -9.94 8.53
N GLU A 237 18.38 -10.76 7.65
CA GLU A 237 17.62 -11.60 6.72
C GLU A 237 16.72 -12.59 7.47
N ALA A 238 17.23 -13.27 8.49
CA ALA A 238 16.44 -14.19 9.31
C ALA A 238 15.34 -13.44 10.07
N ALA A 239 15.67 -12.32 10.70
CA ALA A 239 14.70 -11.46 11.39
C ALA A 239 13.64 -10.90 10.43
N SER A 240 14.03 -10.54 9.18
CA SER A 240 13.10 -10.09 8.15
C SER A 240 12.09 -11.17 7.78
N VAL A 241 12.50 -12.44 7.69
CA VAL A 241 11.58 -13.57 7.43
C VAL A 241 10.52 -13.68 8.52
N ASP A 242 10.92 -13.63 9.79
CA ASP A 242 9.99 -13.76 10.92
C ASP A 242 9.00 -12.58 10.97
N LEU A 243 9.50 -11.36 10.77
CA LEU A 243 8.65 -10.16 10.72
C LEU A 243 7.71 -10.16 9.52
N ALA A 244 8.20 -10.51 8.32
CA ALA A 244 7.39 -10.61 7.12
C ALA A 244 6.28 -11.67 7.27
N LEU A 245 6.57 -12.82 7.88
CA LEU A 245 5.58 -13.84 8.17
C LEU A 245 4.52 -13.33 9.16
N ALA A 246 4.92 -12.62 10.21
CA ALA A 246 4.01 -12.05 11.19
C ALA A 246 3.07 -11.01 10.55
N VAL A 247 3.60 -10.10 9.72
CA VAL A 247 2.82 -9.11 8.95
C VAL A 247 1.85 -9.79 8.01
N CYS A 248 2.31 -10.78 7.22
CA CYS A 248 1.47 -11.50 6.27
C CYS A 248 0.33 -12.27 6.96
N THR A 249 0.60 -12.86 8.12
CA THR A 249 -0.40 -13.57 8.93
C THR A 249 -1.43 -12.59 9.50
N ARG A 250 -0.97 -11.48 10.09
CA ARG A 250 -1.84 -10.45 10.68
C ARG A 250 -2.75 -9.80 9.64
N LEU A 251 -2.25 -9.49 8.45
CA LEU A 251 -3.02 -8.85 7.38
C LEU A 251 -3.73 -9.83 6.45
N LYS A 252 -3.60 -11.14 6.68
CA LYS A 252 -4.20 -12.19 5.84
C LYS A 252 -3.81 -12.08 4.37
N VAL A 253 -2.52 -11.84 4.15
CA VAL A 253 -1.93 -11.66 2.81
C VAL A 253 -2.04 -12.96 2.01
N PRO A 254 -2.39 -12.93 0.71
CA PRO A 254 -2.42 -14.10 -0.16
C PRO A 254 -1.07 -14.84 -0.20
N ASN A 255 -1.14 -16.17 -0.39
CA ASN A 255 0.03 -17.04 -0.31
C ASN A 255 1.14 -16.70 -1.31
N ASP A 256 0.79 -16.29 -2.53
CA ASP A 256 1.75 -15.90 -3.56
C ASP A 256 2.58 -14.67 -3.13
N CYS A 257 1.93 -13.65 -2.58
CA CYS A 257 2.60 -12.48 -2.03
C CYS A 257 3.45 -12.82 -0.80
N ARG A 258 2.90 -13.61 0.14
CA ARG A 258 3.61 -14.05 1.34
C ARG A 258 4.87 -14.86 0.98
N ASP A 259 4.71 -15.90 0.16
CA ASP A 259 5.79 -16.83 -0.14
C ASP A 259 6.95 -16.13 -0.86
N LEU A 260 6.66 -15.19 -1.77
CA LEU A 260 7.70 -14.39 -2.43
C LEU A 260 8.38 -13.44 -1.45
N ALA A 261 7.63 -12.78 -0.55
CA ALA A 261 8.20 -11.88 0.45
C ALA A 261 9.19 -12.63 1.38
N LEU A 262 8.83 -13.84 1.84
CA LEU A 262 9.71 -14.65 2.68
C LEU A 262 10.98 -15.08 1.94
N LEU A 263 10.87 -15.47 0.67
CA LEU A 263 12.03 -15.82 -0.16
C LEU A 263 12.94 -14.60 -0.37
N THR A 264 12.38 -13.45 -0.68
CA THR A 264 13.15 -12.21 -0.88
C THR A 264 13.85 -11.80 0.41
N ALA A 265 13.14 -11.75 1.53
CA ALA A 265 13.73 -11.45 2.84
C ALA A 265 14.92 -12.36 3.17
N ARG A 266 14.81 -13.65 2.82
CA ARG A 266 15.85 -14.65 3.16
C ARG A 266 17.04 -14.61 2.22
N TYR A 267 16.85 -14.38 0.91
CA TYR A 267 17.87 -14.68 -0.09
C TYR A 267 18.37 -13.50 -0.91
N HIS A 268 17.80 -12.28 -0.76
CA HIS A 268 18.22 -11.11 -1.55
C HIS A 268 19.73 -10.85 -1.43
N GLY A 269 20.30 -10.94 -0.22
CA GLY A 269 21.74 -10.74 -0.01
C GLY A 269 22.63 -11.79 -0.69
N GLU A 270 22.18 -13.05 -0.78
CA GLU A 270 22.89 -14.09 -1.51
C GLU A 270 22.80 -13.86 -3.03
N ILE A 271 21.62 -13.45 -3.52
CA ILE A 271 21.40 -13.14 -4.95
C ILE A 271 22.24 -11.97 -5.41
N HIS A 272 22.35 -10.91 -4.62
CA HIS A 272 23.22 -9.76 -4.97
C HIS A 272 24.67 -10.16 -5.20
N ARG A 273 25.14 -11.17 -4.48
CA ARG A 273 26.50 -11.71 -4.58
C ARG A 273 26.63 -12.93 -5.48
N ALA A 274 25.62 -13.22 -6.31
CA ALA A 274 25.57 -14.47 -7.12
C ALA A 274 26.84 -14.69 -7.96
N ALA A 275 27.44 -13.62 -8.52
CA ALA A 275 28.67 -13.71 -9.29
C ALA A 275 29.92 -14.14 -8.48
N GLU A 276 29.86 -14.01 -7.15
CA GLU A 276 30.96 -14.36 -6.22
C GLU A 276 30.76 -15.74 -5.61
N LEU A 277 29.58 -16.35 -5.79
CA LEU A 277 29.22 -17.63 -5.20
C LEU A 277 29.89 -18.79 -5.93
N ARG A 278 30.23 -19.83 -5.17
CA ARG A 278 30.67 -21.11 -5.76
C ARG A 278 29.52 -21.79 -6.47
N PRO A 279 29.75 -22.55 -7.56
CA PRO A 279 28.71 -23.27 -8.29
C PRO A 279 27.82 -24.13 -7.40
N SER A 280 28.38 -24.82 -6.41
CA SER A 280 27.62 -25.63 -5.45
C SER A 280 26.66 -24.78 -4.60
N THR A 281 27.05 -23.57 -4.21
CA THR A 281 26.21 -22.64 -3.47
C THR A 281 25.05 -22.13 -4.33
N ILE A 282 25.32 -21.85 -5.62
CA ILE A 282 24.28 -21.48 -6.60
C ILE A 282 23.25 -22.60 -6.75
N VAL A 283 23.70 -23.86 -6.93
CA VAL A 283 22.79 -25.00 -7.01
C VAL A 283 21.92 -25.11 -5.76
N THR A 284 22.54 -25.02 -4.57
CA THR A 284 21.80 -25.02 -3.30
C THR A 284 20.78 -23.88 -3.20
N LEU A 285 21.11 -22.68 -3.69
CA LEU A 285 20.20 -21.54 -3.72
C LEU A 285 19.01 -21.80 -4.66
N LEU A 286 19.25 -22.33 -5.86
CA LEU A 286 18.19 -22.72 -6.80
C LEU A 286 17.27 -23.79 -6.22
N GLU A 287 17.81 -24.78 -5.51
CA GLU A 287 17.03 -25.82 -4.82
C GLU A 287 16.16 -25.21 -3.70
N LYS A 288 16.74 -24.38 -2.81
CA LYS A 288 16.04 -23.76 -1.68
C LYS A 288 14.96 -22.79 -2.11
N THR A 289 15.13 -22.12 -3.25
CA THR A 289 14.14 -21.23 -3.82
C THR A 289 13.12 -21.93 -4.71
N ASP A 290 13.27 -23.26 -4.91
CA ASP A 290 12.45 -24.09 -5.79
C ASP A 290 12.44 -23.55 -7.25
N ALA A 291 13.58 -23.00 -7.69
CA ALA A 291 13.72 -22.27 -8.95
C ALA A 291 13.38 -23.12 -10.17
N LEU A 292 13.84 -24.40 -10.19
CA LEU A 292 13.63 -25.32 -11.31
C LEU A 292 12.16 -25.71 -11.47
N ARG A 293 11.41 -25.84 -10.37
CA ARG A 293 9.99 -26.21 -10.40
C ARG A 293 9.07 -25.01 -10.55
N ARG A 294 9.53 -23.83 -10.09
CA ARG A 294 8.76 -22.58 -10.08
C ARG A 294 9.59 -21.42 -10.66
N PRO A 295 9.97 -21.50 -11.95
CA PRO A 295 10.86 -20.51 -12.58
C PRO A 295 10.26 -19.10 -12.58
N ASP A 296 8.95 -18.96 -12.72
CA ASP A 296 8.30 -17.63 -12.68
C ASP A 296 8.40 -16.99 -11.29
N ARG A 297 8.27 -17.76 -10.20
CA ARG A 297 8.47 -17.25 -8.85
C ARG A 297 9.92 -16.89 -8.60
N PHE A 298 10.86 -17.66 -9.13
CA PHE A 298 12.29 -17.33 -9.03
C PHE A 298 12.61 -16.05 -9.82
N ARG A 299 12.03 -15.85 -11.01
CA ARG A 299 12.15 -14.59 -11.74
C ARG A 299 11.63 -13.42 -10.92
N GLN A 300 10.45 -13.55 -10.29
CA GLN A 300 9.90 -12.52 -9.40
C GLN A 300 10.82 -12.21 -8.21
N LEU A 301 11.51 -13.21 -7.67
CA LEU A 301 12.53 -13.01 -6.64
C LEU A 301 13.69 -12.15 -7.16
N LEU A 302 14.20 -12.44 -8.38
CA LEU A 302 15.23 -11.62 -9.01
C LEU A 302 14.73 -10.19 -9.31
N GLU A 303 13.48 -10.03 -9.70
CA GLU A 303 12.84 -8.72 -9.91
C GLU A 303 12.77 -7.91 -8.61
N ALA A 304 12.43 -8.53 -7.49
CA ALA A 304 12.44 -7.89 -6.18
C ALA A 304 13.86 -7.48 -5.76
N CYS A 305 14.86 -8.34 -5.99
CA CYS A 305 16.26 -8.00 -5.76
C CYS A 305 16.76 -6.87 -6.67
N ARG A 306 16.28 -6.80 -7.93
CA ARG A 306 16.55 -5.67 -8.80
C ARG A 306 16.02 -4.37 -8.21
N CYS A 307 14.80 -4.38 -7.66
CA CYS A 307 14.24 -3.19 -7.03
C CYS A 307 15.10 -2.71 -5.85
N ASP A 308 15.59 -3.62 -5.01
CA ASP A 308 16.50 -3.30 -3.92
C ASP A 308 17.80 -2.66 -4.45
N TYR A 309 18.42 -3.27 -5.46
CA TYR A 309 19.64 -2.74 -6.05
C TYR A 309 19.46 -1.36 -6.68
N THR A 310 18.41 -1.17 -7.47
CA THR A 310 18.12 0.10 -8.16
C THR A 310 17.39 1.11 -7.28
N GLY A 311 16.89 0.72 -6.12
CA GLY A 311 16.28 1.59 -5.11
C GLY A 311 17.29 2.35 -4.26
N ARG A 312 18.56 2.35 -4.61
CA ARG A 312 19.63 3.12 -3.96
C ARG A 312 19.82 4.45 -4.65
N LEU A 313 20.07 5.49 -3.89
CA LEU A 313 20.28 6.83 -4.43
C LEU A 313 21.43 6.83 -5.45
N GLY A 314 21.12 7.27 -6.67
CA GLY A 314 22.08 7.30 -7.79
C GLY A 314 22.22 5.97 -8.55
N SER A 315 21.43 4.94 -8.20
CA SER A 315 21.44 3.64 -8.88
C SER A 315 20.14 3.36 -9.66
N GLU A 316 19.25 4.34 -9.77
CA GLU A 316 17.87 4.15 -10.28
C GLU A 316 17.82 3.60 -11.71
N SER A 317 18.85 3.91 -12.52
CA SER A 317 18.98 3.43 -13.90
C SER A 317 20.08 2.38 -14.08
N ALA A 318 20.64 1.85 -12.97
CA ALA A 318 21.71 0.87 -13.05
C ALA A 318 21.24 -0.47 -13.62
N ASP A 319 22.12 -1.12 -14.39
CA ASP A 319 21.88 -2.49 -14.82
C ASP A 319 22.02 -3.46 -13.62
N TYR A 320 21.20 -4.52 -13.63
CA TYR A 320 21.22 -5.57 -12.63
C TYR A 320 21.61 -6.91 -13.26
N PRO A 321 22.91 -7.23 -13.31
CA PRO A 321 23.42 -8.38 -14.06
C PRO A 321 22.86 -9.72 -13.62
N GLN A 322 22.44 -9.85 -12.37
CA GLN A 322 21.92 -11.09 -11.80
C GLN A 322 20.65 -11.61 -12.50
N LEU A 323 19.87 -10.71 -13.12
CA LEU A 323 18.72 -11.10 -13.95
C LEU A 323 19.10 -11.97 -15.16
N GLY A 324 20.29 -11.76 -15.71
CA GLY A 324 20.80 -12.54 -16.84
C GLY A 324 21.75 -13.66 -16.45
N LEU A 325 22.30 -13.62 -15.23
CA LEU A 325 23.24 -14.58 -14.69
C LEU A 325 22.56 -15.85 -14.15
N MET A 326 21.38 -15.68 -13.55
CA MET A 326 20.62 -16.74 -12.87
C MET A 326 19.31 -17.06 -13.57
#